data_a701f0db3b5d6dff10eaab164d3cc54f
#
_entry.id   a701f0db3b5d6dff10eaab164d3cc54f
#
_cell.length_a   1.000
_cell.length_b   1.000
_cell.length_c   1.000
_cell.angle_alpha   90.00
_cell.angle_beta   90.00
_cell.angle_gamma   90.00
#
_symmetry.space_group_name_H-M   'P 1'
#
loop_
_entity.id
_entity.type
_entity.pdbx_description
1 polymer ?
#
loop_
_entity_poly.entity_id
_entity_poly.type
_entity_poly.pdbx_seq_one_letter_code
_entity_poly.pdbx_strand_id
1 'polypeptide(L)'
;MTPNSTLHSRSFNRRFFSLRLLTVVAGMTGLTQISLSSAQTSAGTSNKTPVKTDLAAKDTVLLAKNAPAGIDPVGYLVSEKLDGVRAVWDGKVLRFRSGRPIAAPSWFIAKLPLQALDGELWLGRGQFDALSSMVRKAKPVDVEWQQVKYMVFELPQDKAKFAERVVTLKAIVQEAAFPQLQVVEQFNMANRATLQAKLDDVVRSGGEGLMLHLASSLVTTGRSDVLLKLKPLLDAEAVVVGYIAGKGKYKGMTGALDVKSADGQRIKLGTGLSDAQRKHPPAIGSTITYNYRDLTPSGKPRFASFLRVFDGFD
;
A
#
# COMPACT_ATOMS: atom_id res chain seq x y z
N MET A 1 2.18 0.35 -63.49
CA MET A 1 1.00 -0.50 -63.76
C MET A 1 0.17 -0.52 -62.49
N THR A 2 -0.85 0.33 -62.43
CA THR A 2 -2.00 0.24 -61.51
C THR A 2 -3.08 -0.62 -62.19
N PRO A 3 -4.02 -1.27 -61.48
CA PRO A 3 -5.29 -0.65 -61.10
C PRO A 3 -5.74 -1.08 -59.70
N ASN A 4 -6.39 -0.23 -58.88
CA ASN A 4 -7.76 0.31 -58.91
C ASN A 4 -8.85 -0.67 -58.45
N SER A 5 -9.70 -0.13 -57.55
CA SER A 5 -11.12 -0.43 -57.23
C SER A 5 -11.33 -1.31 -55.99
N THR A 6 -12.28 -1.13 -55.06
CA THR A 6 -13.52 -0.35 -55.09
C THR A 6 -14.07 -0.20 -53.68
N LEU A 7 -14.68 0.95 -53.37
CA LEU A 7 -15.57 1.21 -52.24
C LEU A 7 -16.77 0.24 -52.15
N HIS A 8 -17.16 -0.16 -50.94
CA HIS A 8 -18.56 -0.47 -50.67
C HIS A 8 -19.01 0.16 -49.33
N SER A 9 -19.77 1.20 -49.49
CA SER A 9 -20.67 1.82 -48.53
C SER A 9 -21.86 0.92 -48.32
N ARG A 10 -22.26 0.67 -47.04
CA ARG A 10 -23.62 0.29 -46.72
C ARG A 10 -24.07 1.06 -45.45
N SER A 11 -24.89 2.06 -45.71
CA SER A 11 -25.83 2.67 -44.78
C SER A 11 -27.04 1.76 -44.60
N PHE A 12 -27.65 1.77 -43.42
CA PHE A 12 -29.04 1.49 -43.11
C PHE A 12 -29.17 1.28 -41.59
N ASN A 13 -30.10 1.73 -40.81
CA ASN A 13 -31.35 2.42 -40.96
C ASN A 13 -31.79 2.87 -39.55
N ARG A 14 -32.27 4.10 -39.48
CA ARG A 14 -32.99 4.64 -38.30
C ARG A 14 -34.37 3.98 -38.21
N ARG A 15 -34.79 3.54 -37.02
CA ARG A 15 -36.20 3.36 -36.71
C ARG A 15 -36.55 4.14 -35.44
N PHE A 16 -37.30 5.18 -35.63
CA PHE A 16 -38.12 5.88 -34.66
C PHE A 16 -39.26 4.97 -34.19
N PHE A 17 -39.56 4.95 -32.89
CA PHE A 17 -40.88 4.61 -32.41
C PHE A 17 -41.38 5.63 -31.38
N SER A 18 -42.55 6.14 -31.69
CA SER A 18 -43.26 7.22 -31.03
C SER A 18 -44.02 6.78 -29.77
N LEU A 19 -44.01 7.64 -28.81
CA LEU A 19 -45.07 8.19 -27.99
C LEU A 19 -46.37 7.37 -27.84
N ARG A 20 -46.76 7.03 -26.62
CA ARG A 20 -48.17 7.06 -26.19
C ARG A 20 -48.30 7.58 -24.74
N LEU A 21 -48.91 8.73 -24.70
CA LEU A 21 -49.49 9.45 -23.56
C LEU A 21 -50.81 8.75 -23.19
N LEU A 22 -51.04 8.44 -21.91
CA LEU A 22 -52.36 8.15 -21.42
C LEU A 22 -52.61 8.87 -20.08
N THR A 23 -53.43 9.87 -20.16
CA THR A 23 -54.02 10.65 -19.07
C THR A 23 -55.30 9.93 -18.62
N VAL A 24 -55.50 9.71 -17.31
CA VAL A 24 -56.82 9.51 -16.72
C VAL A 24 -56.92 10.32 -15.44
N VAL A 25 -58.04 11.03 -15.36
CA VAL A 25 -58.45 12.06 -14.40
C VAL A 25 -59.40 11.46 -13.37
N ALA A 26 -59.35 12.03 -12.17
CA ALA A 26 -60.43 12.31 -11.20
C ALA A 26 -61.00 11.21 -10.29
N GLY A 27 -61.15 11.61 -9.04
CA GLY A 27 -62.22 11.14 -8.17
C GLY A 27 -62.01 11.34 -6.68
N MET A 28 -62.35 12.49 -6.15
CA MET A 28 -63.21 12.82 -5.01
C MET A 28 -62.95 12.30 -3.59
N THR A 29 -62.65 13.23 -2.72
CA THR A 29 -63.27 13.62 -1.41
C THR A 29 -63.48 12.57 -0.31
N GLY A 30 -62.94 12.90 0.85
CA GLY A 30 -63.30 12.35 2.15
C GLY A 30 -62.65 13.12 3.31
N LEU A 31 -63.26 14.19 3.76
CA LEU A 31 -62.93 14.85 5.04
C LEU A 31 -63.38 13.96 6.18
N THR A 32 -62.47 13.68 7.10
CA THR A 32 -62.84 13.29 8.47
C THR A 32 -61.92 14.02 9.45
N GLN A 33 -62.48 14.99 10.13
CA GLN A 33 -61.89 15.62 11.30
C GLN A 33 -61.99 14.63 12.48
N ILE A 34 -60.92 14.43 13.19
CA ILE A 34 -60.94 13.87 14.56
C ILE A 34 -60.01 14.73 15.43
N SER A 35 -60.60 15.07 16.55
CA SER A 35 -60.25 16.00 17.60
C SER A 35 -58.84 15.88 18.20
N LEU A 36 -58.32 17.04 18.61
CA LEU A 36 -57.22 17.22 19.58
C LEU A 36 -57.50 16.49 20.90
N SER A 37 -56.50 15.74 21.31
CA SER A 37 -56.29 15.42 22.74
C SER A 37 -54.85 15.76 23.09
N SER A 38 -54.69 16.80 23.88
CA SER A 38 -53.45 17.22 24.50
C SER A 38 -53.06 16.26 25.60
N ALA A 39 -51.97 15.53 25.43
CA ALA A 39 -51.28 14.87 26.53
C ALA A 39 -49.90 15.46 26.67
N GLN A 40 -49.67 16.28 27.65
CA GLN A 40 -48.37 16.67 28.14
C GLN A 40 -47.69 15.44 28.70
N THR A 41 -46.51 15.11 28.17
CA THR A 41 -45.62 14.14 28.83
C THR A 41 -44.20 14.71 28.86
N SER A 42 -43.74 14.83 30.04
CA SER A 42 -42.42 15.22 30.57
C SER A 42 -41.24 15.00 29.66
N ALA A 43 -40.41 16.04 29.54
CA ALA A 43 -39.08 16.04 28.97
C ALA A 43 -38.15 15.09 29.79
N GLY A 44 -37.90 13.92 29.24
CA GLY A 44 -36.77 13.07 29.64
C GLY A 44 -35.59 13.49 28.81
N THR A 45 -34.66 14.23 29.42
CA THR A 45 -33.35 14.58 28.82
C THR A 45 -32.52 13.27 28.71
N SER A 46 -32.59 12.62 27.56
CA SER A 46 -31.70 11.53 27.23
C SER A 46 -30.37 12.14 26.78
N ASN A 47 -29.41 12.20 27.71
CA ASN A 47 -28.01 12.41 27.41
C ASN A 47 -27.52 11.22 26.56
N LYS A 48 -27.62 11.33 25.24
CA LYS A 48 -26.85 10.51 24.32
C LYS A 48 -25.41 10.98 24.36
N THR A 49 -24.64 10.35 25.23
CA THR A 49 -23.17 10.35 25.11
C THR A 49 -22.82 10.00 23.68
N PRO A 50 -22.02 10.80 22.96
CA PRO A 50 -21.54 10.40 21.65
C PRO A 50 -20.64 9.19 21.86
N VAL A 51 -21.05 8.05 21.34
CA VAL A 51 -20.18 6.87 21.22
C VAL A 51 -19.01 7.33 20.34
N LYS A 52 -17.87 7.59 20.96
CA LYS A 52 -16.60 7.74 20.28
C LYS A 52 -16.27 6.40 19.63
N THR A 53 -16.62 6.26 18.36
CA THR A 53 -16.06 5.24 17.47
C THR A 53 -14.72 5.74 16.93
N ASP A 54 -13.81 6.06 17.84
CA ASP A 54 -12.37 6.17 17.53
C ASP A 54 -11.76 4.76 17.58
N LEU A 55 -12.20 3.86 16.71
CA LEU A 55 -11.36 2.76 16.29
C LEU A 55 -10.21 3.40 15.54
N ALA A 56 -9.03 3.41 16.18
CA ALA A 56 -7.83 3.93 15.56
C ALA A 56 -7.67 3.26 14.19
N ALA A 57 -7.74 4.04 13.11
CA ALA A 57 -7.72 3.55 11.72
C ALA A 57 -6.45 2.74 11.37
N LYS A 58 -5.52 2.61 12.31
CA LYS A 58 -4.32 1.79 12.23
C LYS A 58 -4.58 0.28 12.20
N ASP A 59 -5.69 -0.17 12.78
CA ASP A 59 -6.00 -1.59 12.95
C ASP A 59 -7.07 -2.10 11.96
N THR A 60 -7.53 -1.24 11.05
CA THR A 60 -8.59 -1.58 10.09
C THR A 60 -8.06 -2.18 8.79
N VAL A 61 -6.76 -2.15 8.54
CA VAL A 61 -6.12 -2.66 7.33
C VAL A 61 -5.02 -3.66 7.65
N LEU A 62 -4.78 -4.60 6.72
CA LEU A 62 -3.67 -5.54 6.81
C LEU A 62 -2.33 -4.81 6.66
N LEU A 63 -1.37 -5.12 7.55
CA LEU A 63 -0.02 -4.56 7.58
C LEU A 63 1.03 -5.63 7.39
N ALA A 64 2.02 -5.36 6.55
CA ALA A 64 3.09 -6.30 6.25
C ALA A 64 4.11 -6.42 7.40
N LYS A 65 4.59 -7.65 7.64
CA LYS A 65 5.85 -7.92 8.33
C LYS A 65 7.02 -7.95 7.33
N ASN A 66 8.24 -7.91 7.84
CA ASN A 66 9.41 -8.17 6.99
C ASN A 66 9.46 -9.65 6.63
N ALA A 67 9.74 -9.98 5.38
CA ALA A 67 10.03 -11.34 4.99
C ALA A 67 11.26 -11.86 5.74
N PRO A 68 11.24 -13.09 6.27
CA PRO A 68 12.43 -13.71 6.85
C PRO A 68 13.50 -13.93 5.77
N ALA A 69 14.76 -14.00 6.20
CA ALA A 69 15.84 -14.35 5.30
C ALA A 69 15.59 -15.73 4.68
N GLY A 70 15.78 -15.84 3.36
CA GLY A 70 15.59 -17.09 2.64
C GLY A 70 14.15 -17.58 2.56
N ILE A 71 13.16 -16.68 2.61
CA ILE A 71 11.76 -17.02 2.43
C ILE A 71 11.54 -17.87 1.17
N ASP A 72 10.74 -18.92 1.29
CA ASP A 72 10.24 -19.69 0.15
C ASP A 72 8.95 -18.99 -0.36
N PRO A 73 8.89 -18.58 -1.63
CA PRO A 73 7.71 -17.91 -2.19
C PRO A 73 6.55 -18.83 -2.49
N VAL A 74 6.70 -20.15 -2.42
CA VAL A 74 5.63 -21.10 -2.74
C VAL A 74 4.42 -20.85 -1.85
N GLY A 75 3.24 -20.76 -2.47
CA GLY A 75 1.97 -20.46 -1.79
C GLY A 75 1.69 -18.95 -1.62
N TYR A 76 2.61 -18.08 -2.02
CA TYR A 76 2.38 -16.64 -2.05
C TYR A 76 2.09 -16.13 -3.47
N LEU A 77 1.23 -15.13 -3.56
CA LEU A 77 1.18 -14.24 -4.70
C LEU A 77 2.13 -13.07 -4.43
N VAL A 78 2.98 -12.79 -5.40
CA VAL A 78 4.05 -11.79 -5.28
C VAL A 78 3.70 -10.58 -6.14
N SER A 79 3.87 -9.40 -5.61
CA SER A 79 3.67 -8.14 -6.34
C SER A 79 4.79 -7.16 -6.08
N GLU A 80 4.89 -6.12 -6.91
CA GLU A 80 5.77 -5.00 -6.64
C GLU A 80 5.30 -4.25 -5.39
N LYS A 81 6.23 -3.89 -4.52
CA LYS A 81 5.98 -2.97 -3.43
C LYS A 81 6.07 -1.54 -3.96
N LEU A 82 4.90 -0.95 -4.17
CA LEU A 82 4.80 0.41 -4.65
C LEU A 82 5.22 1.40 -3.54
N ASP A 83 5.95 2.42 -3.93
CA ASP A 83 6.29 3.56 -3.07
C ASP A 83 5.31 4.71 -3.36
N GLY A 84 4.17 4.67 -2.69
CA GLY A 84 3.07 5.58 -2.88
C GLY A 84 2.41 5.99 -1.56
N VAL A 85 1.16 6.40 -1.65
CA VAL A 85 0.35 6.78 -0.49
C VAL A 85 -0.83 5.83 -0.38
N ARG A 86 -0.81 4.96 0.65
CA ARG A 86 -1.91 4.03 0.88
C ARG A 86 -3.23 4.75 1.06
N ALA A 87 -4.21 4.32 0.32
CA ALA A 87 -5.57 4.82 0.33
C ALA A 87 -6.58 3.69 0.44
N VAL A 88 -7.59 3.90 1.27
CA VAL A 88 -8.71 2.97 1.47
C VAL A 88 -9.97 3.67 0.98
N TRP A 89 -10.69 3.01 0.09
CA TRP A 89 -11.98 3.40 -0.42
C TRP A 89 -13.07 2.59 0.27
N ASP A 90 -14.04 3.23 0.89
CA ASP A 90 -15.13 2.56 1.62
C ASP A 90 -16.43 2.43 0.79
N GLY A 91 -16.38 2.74 -0.50
CA GLY A 91 -17.54 2.84 -1.40
C GLY A 91 -18.11 4.27 -1.52
N LYS A 92 -17.61 5.23 -0.72
CA LYS A 92 -18.09 6.61 -0.68
C LYS A 92 -16.98 7.64 -0.45
N VAL A 93 -15.99 7.31 0.39
CA VAL A 93 -14.93 8.23 0.80
C VAL A 93 -13.57 7.56 0.67
N LEU A 94 -12.66 8.21 -0.02
CA LEU A 94 -11.26 7.80 -0.10
C LEU A 94 -10.52 8.34 1.14
N ARG A 95 -9.79 7.48 1.85
CA ARG A 95 -9.12 7.82 3.12
C ARG A 95 -7.66 7.41 3.11
N PHE A 96 -6.83 8.20 3.75
CA PHE A 96 -5.50 7.76 4.15
C PHE A 96 -5.59 6.59 5.13
N ARG A 97 -4.50 5.83 5.26
CA ARG A 97 -4.38 4.78 6.29
C ARG A 97 -4.67 5.26 7.72
N SER A 98 -4.51 6.55 8.00
CA SER A 98 -4.87 7.17 9.28
C SER A 98 -6.37 7.34 9.49
N GLY A 99 -7.20 7.03 8.49
CA GLY A 99 -8.65 7.27 8.49
C GLY A 99 -9.05 8.68 8.04
N ARG A 100 -8.10 9.62 7.96
CA ARG A 100 -8.38 10.98 7.48
C ARG A 100 -8.81 10.95 6.01
N PRO A 101 -9.88 11.67 5.62
CA PRO A 101 -10.29 11.77 4.21
C PRO A 101 -9.17 12.35 3.33
N ILE A 102 -9.09 11.84 2.11
CA ILE A 102 -8.27 12.41 1.03
C ILE A 102 -9.17 13.31 0.20
N ALA A 103 -8.76 14.57 0.04
CA ALA A 103 -9.43 15.49 -0.85
C ALA A 103 -9.06 15.13 -2.30
N ALA A 104 -9.86 14.27 -2.93
CA ALA A 104 -9.72 13.90 -4.33
C ALA A 104 -10.75 14.65 -5.19
N PRO A 105 -10.50 14.90 -6.49
CA PRO A 105 -11.47 15.53 -7.38
C PRO A 105 -12.75 14.71 -7.50
N SER A 106 -13.87 15.38 -7.65
CA SER A 106 -15.18 14.73 -7.78
C SER A 106 -15.24 13.76 -8.97
N TRP A 107 -14.62 14.10 -10.09
CA TRP A 107 -14.55 13.24 -11.27
C TRP A 107 -13.78 11.94 -11.00
N PHE A 108 -12.76 11.97 -10.13
CA PHE A 108 -12.00 10.77 -9.75
C PHE A 108 -12.83 9.86 -8.85
N ILE A 109 -13.46 10.44 -7.82
CA ILE A 109 -14.32 9.71 -6.88
C ILE A 109 -15.55 9.11 -7.58
N ALA A 110 -16.20 9.85 -8.49
CA ALA A 110 -17.39 9.40 -9.20
C ALA A 110 -17.14 8.19 -10.13
N LYS A 111 -15.88 7.87 -10.45
CA LYS A 111 -15.48 6.73 -11.28
C LYS A 111 -15.07 5.49 -10.47
N LEU A 112 -14.98 5.62 -9.15
CA LEU A 112 -14.66 4.47 -8.31
C LEU A 112 -15.91 3.58 -8.10
N PRO A 113 -15.73 2.25 -8.01
CA PRO A 113 -16.83 1.32 -7.82
C PRO A 113 -17.44 1.45 -6.41
N LEU A 114 -18.63 0.87 -6.21
CA LEU A 114 -19.28 0.86 -4.89
C LEU A 114 -18.59 -0.07 -3.88
N GLN A 115 -17.84 -1.05 -4.36
CA GLN A 115 -17.09 -1.99 -3.52
C GLN A 115 -15.98 -1.27 -2.77
N ALA A 116 -15.76 -1.68 -1.52
CA ALA A 116 -14.61 -1.20 -0.75
C ALA A 116 -13.29 -1.74 -1.35
N LEU A 117 -12.31 -0.87 -1.48
CA LEU A 117 -11.00 -1.17 -2.06
C LEU A 117 -9.89 -0.71 -1.13
N ASP A 118 -8.78 -1.44 -1.12
CA ASP A 118 -7.55 -1.03 -0.47
C ASP A 118 -6.41 -1.06 -1.49
N GLY A 119 -5.65 0.02 -1.56
CA GLY A 119 -4.64 0.20 -2.60
C GLY A 119 -3.65 1.29 -2.27
N GLU A 120 -2.85 1.62 -3.26
CA GLU A 120 -1.84 2.67 -3.21
C GLU A 120 -2.14 3.73 -4.26
N LEU A 121 -2.27 5.00 -3.88
CA LEU A 121 -2.15 6.09 -4.85
C LEU A 121 -0.70 6.17 -5.31
N TRP A 122 -0.49 6.27 -6.62
CA TRP A 122 0.84 6.13 -7.21
C TRP A 122 1.01 6.96 -8.48
N LEU A 123 2.19 7.57 -8.66
CA LEU A 123 2.57 8.32 -9.86
C LEU A 123 3.60 7.59 -10.72
N GLY A 124 4.27 6.59 -10.16
CA GLY A 124 5.43 5.95 -10.75
C GLY A 124 6.56 5.79 -9.74
N ARG A 125 7.60 5.05 -10.13
CA ARG A 125 8.79 4.83 -9.29
C ARG A 125 9.54 6.15 -9.06
N GLY A 126 10.05 6.35 -7.83
CA GLY A 126 10.78 7.56 -7.45
C GLY A 126 9.94 8.83 -7.37
N GLN A 127 8.60 8.75 -7.38
CA GLN A 127 7.70 9.91 -7.40
C GLN A 127 6.95 10.12 -6.08
N PHE A 128 7.39 9.49 -5.00
CA PHE A 128 6.69 9.55 -3.70
C PHE A 128 6.50 10.98 -3.18
N ASP A 129 7.53 11.82 -3.23
CA ASP A 129 7.46 13.17 -2.68
C ASP A 129 6.49 14.07 -3.47
N ALA A 130 6.51 13.96 -4.79
CA ALA A 130 5.56 14.66 -5.67
C ALA A 130 4.13 14.19 -5.38
N LEU A 131 3.87 12.88 -5.38
CA LEU A 131 2.58 12.31 -5.04
C LEU A 131 2.10 12.75 -3.66
N SER A 132 2.95 12.59 -2.64
CA SER A 132 2.63 12.93 -1.25
C SER A 132 2.23 14.40 -1.11
N SER A 133 2.91 15.29 -1.83
CA SER A 133 2.56 16.71 -1.89
C SER A 133 1.19 16.95 -2.54
N MET A 134 0.89 16.27 -3.66
CA MET A 134 -0.38 16.40 -4.38
C MET A 134 -1.57 15.95 -3.56
N VAL A 135 -1.53 14.72 -3.03
CA VAL A 135 -2.69 14.09 -2.38
C VAL A 135 -2.97 14.62 -0.97
N ARG A 136 -2.06 15.41 -0.40
CA ARG A 136 -2.24 16.05 0.92
C ARG A 136 -2.83 17.44 0.85
N LYS A 137 -2.98 18.02 -0.35
CA LYS A 137 -3.60 19.32 -0.54
C LYS A 137 -5.05 19.31 -0.06
N ALA A 138 -5.48 20.38 0.61
CA ALA A 138 -6.87 20.53 1.04
C ALA A 138 -7.83 20.75 -0.15
N LYS A 139 -7.33 21.35 -1.23
CA LYS A 139 -8.05 21.47 -2.51
C LYS A 139 -7.25 20.68 -3.56
N PRO A 140 -7.83 19.64 -4.17
CA PRO A 140 -7.17 18.88 -5.20
C PRO A 140 -6.99 19.74 -6.46
N VAL A 141 -5.95 19.44 -7.24
CA VAL A 141 -5.67 20.09 -8.52
C VAL A 141 -5.89 19.05 -9.62
N ASP A 142 -6.85 19.26 -10.49
CA ASP A 142 -7.31 18.27 -11.48
C ASP A 142 -6.18 17.77 -12.38
N VAL A 143 -5.34 18.66 -12.91
CA VAL A 143 -4.22 18.29 -13.79
C VAL A 143 -3.19 17.40 -13.08
N GLU A 144 -2.98 17.57 -11.79
CA GLU A 144 -2.12 16.69 -11.00
C GLU A 144 -2.77 15.30 -10.82
N TRP A 145 -4.06 15.26 -10.50
CA TRP A 145 -4.80 14.02 -10.28
C TRP A 145 -5.02 13.21 -11.56
N GLN A 146 -4.96 13.81 -12.74
CA GLN A 146 -4.97 13.08 -14.01
C GLN A 146 -3.79 12.11 -14.15
N GLN A 147 -2.68 12.36 -13.45
CA GLN A 147 -1.50 11.51 -13.45
C GLN A 147 -1.54 10.44 -12.34
N VAL A 148 -2.37 10.63 -11.32
CA VAL A 148 -2.45 9.71 -10.17
C VAL A 148 -3.19 8.44 -10.57
N LYS A 149 -2.58 7.28 -10.29
CA LYS A 149 -3.21 5.97 -10.38
C LYS A 149 -3.62 5.50 -8.98
N TYR A 150 -4.76 4.85 -8.88
CA TYR A 150 -5.15 4.09 -7.70
C TYR A 150 -4.88 2.61 -7.97
N MET A 151 -3.76 2.14 -7.48
CA MET A 151 -3.24 0.78 -7.65
C MET A 151 -3.83 -0.12 -6.55
N VAL A 152 -4.91 -0.82 -6.84
CA VAL A 152 -5.63 -1.62 -5.84
C VAL A 152 -5.08 -3.03 -5.74
N PHE A 153 -5.04 -3.57 -4.53
CA PHE A 153 -4.46 -4.88 -4.24
C PHE A 153 -5.30 -5.72 -3.26
N GLU A 154 -6.37 -5.17 -2.68
CA GLU A 154 -7.18 -5.91 -1.71
C GLU A 154 -8.65 -5.49 -1.74
N LEU A 155 -9.53 -6.47 -1.46
CA LEU A 155 -10.96 -6.32 -1.21
C LEU A 155 -11.25 -6.54 0.28
N PRO A 156 -11.20 -5.49 1.12
CA PRO A 156 -11.18 -5.64 2.58
C PRO A 156 -12.48 -6.19 3.18
N GLN A 157 -13.57 -6.26 2.41
CA GLN A 157 -14.87 -6.80 2.85
C GLN A 157 -15.21 -8.16 2.25
N ASP A 158 -14.41 -8.68 1.32
CA ASP A 158 -14.62 -9.98 0.69
C ASP A 158 -14.02 -11.10 1.56
N LYS A 159 -14.82 -12.10 1.89
CA LYS A 159 -14.44 -13.22 2.77
C LYS A 159 -13.74 -14.37 2.05
N ALA A 160 -13.56 -14.30 0.74
CA ALA A 160 -12.87 -15.31 -0.03
C ALA A 160 -11.36 -15.33 0.26
N LYS A 161 -10.65 -16.36 -0.22
CA LYS A 161 -9.19 -16.42 -0.15
C LYS A 161 -8.55 -15.34 -1.02
N PHE A 162 -7.34 -14.91 -0.69
CA PHE A 162 -6.66 -13.82 -1.40
C PHE A 162 -6.56 -14.08 -2.92
N ALA A 163 -6.23 -15.29 -3.33
CA ALA A 163 -6.17 -15.64 -4.75
C ALA A 163 -7.51 -15.42 -5.48
N GLU A 164 -8.62 -15.73 -4.83
CA GLU A 164 -9.98 -15.52 -5.36
C GLU A 164 -10.33 -14.04 -5.38
N ARG A 165 -9.99 -13.30 -4.31
CA ARG A 165 -10.19 -11.84 -4.24
C ARG A 165 -9.44 -11.09 -5.34
N VAL A 166 -8.24 -11.55 -5.73
CA VAL A 166 -7.49 -10.98 -6.86
C VAL A 166 -8.25 -11.14 -8.18
N VAL A 167 -8.92 -12.28 -8.40
CA VAL A 167 -9.75 -12.50 -9.58
C VAL A 167 -10.95 -11.55 -9.58
N THR A 168 -11.66 -11.47 -8.44
CA THR A 168 -12.80 -10.55 -8.26
C THR A 168 -12.36 -9.08 -8.44
N LEU A 169 -11.21 -8.71 -7.88
CA LEU A 169 -10.67 -7.35 -7.99
C LEU A 169 -10.38 -6.97 -9.45
N LYS A 170 -9.82 -7.89 -10.24
CA LYS A 170 -9.59 -7.68 -11.68
C LYS A 170 -10.90 -7.44 -12.42
N ALA A 171 -11.95 -8.21 -12.13
CA ALA A 171 -13.26 -8.04 -12.74
C ALA A 171 -13.88 -6.66 -12.40
N ILE A 172 -13.84 -6.27 -11.12
CA ILE A 172 -14.33 -4.95 -10.66
C ILE A 172 -13.61 -3.80 -11.37
N VAL A 173 -12.27 -3.86 -11.48
CA VAL A 173 -11.48 -2.81 -12.14
C VAL A 173 -11.76 -2.77 -13.64
N GLN A 174 -11.94 -3.92 -14.27
CA GLN A 174 -12.31 -4.00 -15.69
C GLN A 174 -13.70 -3.41 -15.94
N GLU A 175 -14.67 -3.70 -15.09
CA GLU A 175 -16.03 -3.17 -15.19
C GLU A 175 -16.08 -1.65 -14.98
N ALA A 176 -15.28 -1.13 -14.04
CA ALA A 176 -15.20 0.32 -13.78
C ALA A 176 -14.71 1.11 -15.01
N ALA A 177 -13.96 0.50 -15.91
CA ALA A 177 -13.42 1.08 -17.14
C ALA A 177 -12.77 2.46 -16.91
N PHE A 178 -12.05 2.61 -15.79
CA PHE A 178 -11.43 3.85 -15.35
C PHE A 178 -9.90 3.71 -15.42
N PRO A 179 -9.20 4.40 -16.34
CA PRO A 179 -7.75 4.18 -16.57
C PRO A 179 -6.87 4.43 -15.35
N GLN A 180 -7.30 5.31 -14.43
CA GLN A 180 -6.56 5.59 -13.20
C GLN A 180 -6.77 4.51 -12.12
N LEU A 181 -7.81 3.67 -12.22
CA LEU A 181 -8.02 2.53 -11.33
C LEU A 181 -7.37 1.29 -11.95
N GLN A 182 -6.36 0.74 -11.29
CA GLN A 182 -5.60 -0.40 -11.80
C GLN A 182 -5.36 -1.43 -10.69
N VAL A 183 -5.30 -2.71 -11.07
CA VAL A 183 -4.92 -3.77 -10.13
C VAL A 183 -3.40 -3.89 -10.09
N VAL A 184 -2.84 -4.00 -8.89
CA VAL A 184 -1.43 -4.37 -8.73
C VAL A 184 -1.22 -5.78 -9.25
N GLU A 185 -0.31 -5.94 -10.21
CA GLU A 185 -0.02 -7.23 -10.83
C GLU A 185 0.50 -8.24 -9.80
N GLN A 186 -0.01 -9.47 -9.88
CA GLN A 186 0.36 -10.57 -8.99
C GLN A 186 1.07 -11.67 -9.78
N PHE A 187 2.19 -12.14 -9.26
CA PHE A 187 3.05 -13.16 -9.86
C PHE A 187 3.12 -14.40 -8.99
N ASN A 188 3.18 -15.57 -9.60
CA ASN A 188 3.57 -16.80 -8.94
C ASN A 188 5.08 -16.99 -9.09
N MET A 189 5.78 -17.28 -8.00
CA MET A 189 7.22 -17.55 -8.00
C MET A 189 7.46 -19.02 -7.68
N ALA A 190 8.19 -19.72 -8.57
CA ALA A 190 8.42 -21.15 -8.43
C ALA A 190 9.37 -21.49 -7.27
N ASN A 191 10.34 -20.62 -6.97
CA ASN A 191 11.38 -20.84 -5.96
C ASN A 191 12.06 -19.52 -5.55
N ARG A 192 13.01 -19.64 -4.63
CA ARG A 192 13.79 -18.48 -4.13
C ARG A 192 14.62 -17.80 -5.21
N ALA A 193 15.16 -18.53 -6.17
CA ALA A 193 15.99 -17.95 -7.23
C ALA A 193 15.14 -17.04 -8.13
N THR A 194 13.93 -17.48 -8.52
CA THR A 194 13.00 -16.66 -9.31
C THR A 194 12.49 -15.45 -8.52
N LEU A 195 12.26 -15.60 -7.22
CA LEU A 195 11.89 -14.47 -6.33
C LEU A 195 13.03 -13.45 -6.25
N GLN A 196 14.28 -13.89 -6.08
CA GLN A 196 15.44 -13.00 -6.02
C GLN A 196 15.64 -12.28 -7.37
N ALA A 197 15.59 -12.99 -8.48
CA ALA A 197 15.69 -12.39 -9.81
C ALA A 197 14.61 -11.31 -10.05
N LYS A 198 13.38 -11.54 -9.59
CA LYS A 198 12.29 -10.54 -9.66
C LYS A 198 12.56 -9.34 -8.76
N LEU A 199 13.08 -9.57 -7.55
CA LEU A 199 13.48 -8.48 -6.64
C LEU A 199 14.55 -7.61 -7.28
N ASP A 200 15.59 -8.23 -7.83
CA ASP A 200 16.72 -7.54 -8.47
C ASP A 200 16.26 -6.73 -9.69
N ASP A 201 15.33 -7.27 -10.48
CA ASP A 201 14.74 -6.58 -11.63
C ASP A 201 13.96 -5.34 -11.22
N VAL A 202 13.07 -5.48 -10.21
CA VAL A 202 12.29 -4.36 -9.67
C VAL A 202 13.20 -3.27 -9.12
N VAL A 203 14.23 -3.64 -8.35
CA VAL A 203 15.17 -2.69 -7.73
C VAL A 203 16.04 -1.99 -8.79
N ARG A 204 16.58 -2.71 -9.77
CA ARG A 204 17.34 -2.11 -10.89
C ARG A 204 16.50 -1.11 -11.69
N SER A 205 15.21 -1.34 -11.76
CA SER A 205 14.27 -0.43 -12.42
C SER A 205 13.76 0.69 -11.50
N GLY A 206 14.36 0.88 -10.30
CA GLY A 206 14.01 1.94 -9.36
C GLY A 206 12.79 1.65 -8.47
N GLY A 207 12.33 0.40 -8.40
CA GLY A 207 11.26 -0.02 -7.48
C GLY A 207 11.78 -0.27 -6.06
N GLU A 208 10.87 -0.27 -5.07
CA GLU A 208 11.19 -0.36 -3.64
C GLU A 208 11.47 -1.81 -3.18
N GLY A 209 10.90 -2.80 -3.86
CA GLY A 209 10.96 -4.21 -3.49
C GLY A 209 9.70 -4.98 -3.85
N LEU A 210 9.43 -6.04 -3.12
CA LEU A 210 8.30 -6.93 -3.37
C LEU A 210 7.40 -7.06 -2.13
N MET A 211 6.12 -7.41 -2.39
CA MET A 211 5.15 -7.88 -1.41
C MET A 211 4.85 -9.35 -1.69
N LEU A 212 4.74 -10.14 -0.65
CA LEU A 212 4.32 -11.55 -0.72
C LEU A 212 3.05 -11.67 0.11
N HIS A 213 1.93 -12.01 -0.52
CA HIS A 213 0.65 -12.22 0.15
C HIS A 213 0.24 -13.68 0.03
N LEU A 214 0.00 -14.35 1.16
CA LEU A 214 -0.35 -15.78 1.19
C LEU A 214 -1.66 -16.01 0.43
N ALA A 215 -1.59 -16.76 -0.68
CA ALA A 215 -2.69 -16.95 -1.62
C ALA A 215 -3.96 -17.54 -0.98
N SER A 216 -3.78 -18.39 0.03
CA SER A 216 -4.87 -19.06 0.77
C SER A 216 -5.42 -18.23 1.94
N SER A 217 -4.87 -17.04 2.23
CA SER A 217 -5.29 -16.25 3.38
C SER A 217 -6.68 -15.64 3.22
N LEU A 218 -7.45 -15.65 4.29
CA LEU A 218 -8.66 -14.84 4.42
C LEU A 218 -8.29 -13.39 4.75
N VAL A 219 -9.25 -12.46 4.59
CA VAL A 219 -9.08 -11.07 5.02
C VAL A 219 -8.75 -11.02 6.51
N THR A 220 -7.71 -10.28 6.85
CA THR A 220 -7.33 -10.00 8.23
C THR A 220 -6.82 -8.57 8.35
N THR A 221 -6.73 -8.05 9.55
CA THR A 221 -6.30 -6.70 9.85
C THR A 221 -5.07 -6.69 10.77
N GLY A 222 -4.45 -5.53 10.89
CA GLY A 222 -3.25 -5.40 11.70
C GLY A 222 -2.02 -6.06 11.08
N ARG A 223 -1.00 -6.29 11.91
CA ARG A 223 0.28 -6.85 11.44
C ARG A 223 0.24 -8.37 11.48
N SER A 224 0.31 -9.00 10.32
CA SER A 224 0.14 -10.44 10.15
C SER A 224 1.27 -11.06 9.30
N ASP A 225 1.50 -12.38 9.48
CA ASP A 225 2.46 -13.17 8.69
C ASP A 225 1.92 -13.53 7.30
N VAL A 226 0.63 -13.29 7.04
CA VAL A 226 0.04 -13.56 5.72
C VAL A 226 0.48 -12.55 4.67
N LEU A 227 1.00 -11.37 5.09
CA LEU A 227 1.53 -10.35 4.20
C LEU A 227 2.95 -9.98 4.60
N LEU A 228 3.90 -10.21 3.71
CA LEU A 228 5.31 -9.94 3.92
C LEU A 228 5.81 -8.91 2.92
N LYS A 229 6.79 -8.10 3.34
CA LYS A 229 7.53 -7.19 2.46
C LYS A 229 8.98 -7.64 2.36
N LEU A 230 9.45 -7.74 1.13
CA LEU A 230 10.83 -8.09 0.80
C LEU A 230 11.48 -6.87 0.12
N LYS A 231 12.49 -6.31 0.78
CA LYS A 231 13.32 -5.23 0.25
C LYS A 231 14.74 -5.73 0.05
N PRO A 232 15.49 -5.16 -0.89
CA PRO A 232 16.91 -5.48 -1.02
C PRO A 232 17.62 -5.18 0.29
N LEU A 233 18.60 -5.99 0.62
CA LEU A 233 19.61 -5.66 1.61
C LEU A 233 20.77 -5.03 0.83
N LEU A 234 21.01 -3.76 1.10
CA LEU A 234 22.19 -3.07 0.62
C LEU A 234 23.32 -3.36 1.61
N ASP A 235 24.54 -3.47 1.15
CA ASP A 235 25.72 -3.60 1.97
C ASP A 235 26.72 -2.49 1.66
N ALA A 236 27.55 -2.19 2.64
CA ALA A 236 28.65 -1.25 2.52
C ALA A 236 29.72 -1.57 3.55
N GLU A 237 30.92 -1.07 3.31
CA GLU A 237 32.06 -1.18 4.21
C GLU A 237 32.18 0.06 5.09
N ALA A 238 32.71 -0.18 6.29
CA ALA A 238 33.08 0.88 7.22
C ALA A 238 34.24 0.43 8.12
N VAL A 239 35.01 1.40 8.59
CA VAL A 239 36.13 1.13 9.51
C VAL A 239 35.64 1.23 10.96
N VAL A 240 35.96 0.26 11.79
CA VAL A 240 35.69 0.28 13.22
C VAL A 240 36.55 1.37 13.87
N VAL A 241 35.92 2.33 14.53
CA VAL A 241 36.61 3.46 15.17
C VAL A 241 36.39 3.48 16.69
N GLY A 242 35.57 2.57 17.22
CA GLY A 242 35.31 2.44 18.64
C GLY A 242 34.20 1.47 18.98
N TYR A 243 33.96 1.32 20.28
CA TYR A 243 32.92 0.46 20.84
C TYR A 243 32.00 1.26 21.74
N ILE A 244 30.73 0.88 21.74
CA ILE A 244 29.72 1.40 22.64
C ILE A 244 29.41 0.30 23.65
N ALA A 245 29.47 0.62 24.94
CA ALA A 245 29.22 -0.33 26.01
C ALA A 245 27.80 -0.90 25.95
N GLY A 246 27.68 -2.19 26.18
CA GLY A 246 26.39 -2.89 26.26
C GLY A 246 25.60 -2.56 27.51
N LYS A 247 24.26 -2.63 27.39
CA LYS A 247 23.32 -2.45 28.51
C LYS A 247 22.46 -3.70 28.67
N GLY A 248 21.84 -3.86 29.83
CA GLY A 248 20.98 -5.01 30.14
C GLY A 248 21.76 -6.33 30.02
N LYS A 249 21.28 -7.27 29.19
CA LYS A 249 21.93 -8.58 28.98
C LYS A 249 23.34 -8.50 28.40
N TYR A 250 23.72 -7.37 27.80
CA TYR A 250 25.04 -7.14 27.21
C TYR A 250 25.97 -6.32 28.12
N LYS A 251 25.64 -6.12 29.41
CA LYS A 251 26.50 -5.44 30.36
C LYS A 251 27.86 -6.14 30.43
N GLY A 252 28.96 -5.39 30.31
CA GLY A 252 30.32 -5.94 30.28
C GLY A 252 30.78 -6.42 28.90
N MET A 253 29.95 -6.29 27.85
CA MET A 253 30.28 -6.60 26.48
C MET A 253 30.06 -5.38 25.56
N THR A 254 30.47 -5.49 24.29
CA THR A 254 30.18 -4.47 23.27
C THR A 254 28.70 -4.45 22.94
N GLY A 255 28.04 -3.32 23.17
CA GLY A 255 26.63 -3.10 22.81
C GLY A 255 26.47 -2.79 21.32
N ALA A 256 27.36 -1.98 20.76
CA ALA A 256 27.43 -1.64 19.36
C ALA A 256 28.85 -1.32 18.91
N LEU A 257 29.16 -1.55 17.64
CA LEU A 257 30.33 -0.97 16.99
C LEU A 257 30.05 0.46 16.64
N ASP A 258 31.03 1.35 16.85
CA ASP A 258 31.05 2.68 16.29
C ASP A 258 31.96 2.64 15.07
N VAL A 259 31.39 2.86 13.88
CA VAL A 259 32.11 2.71 12.62
C VAL A 259 32.05 3.99 11.80
N LYS A 260 33.04 4.20 10.93
CA LYS A 260 33.14 5.34 10.01
C LYS A 260 33.09 4.82 8.59
N SER A 261 32.09 5.24 7.82
CA SER A 261 31.95 4.93 6.39
C SER A 261 32.94 5.73 5.53
N ALA A 262 33.07 5.35 4.26
CA ALA A 262 34.01 5.98 3.32
C ALA A 262 33.75 7.49 3.13
N ASP A 263 32.48 7.93 3.19
CA ASP A 263 32.06 9.33 3.16
C ASP A 263 32.27 10.09 4.49
N GLY A 264 32.85 9.42 5.50
CA GLY A 264 33.19 10.01 6.80
C GLY A 264 32.07 9.98 7.84
N GLN A 265 30.88 9.44 7.53
CA GLN A 265 29.77 9.38 8.48
C GLN A 265 30.02 8.38 9.60
N ARG A 266 29.60 8.73 10.82
CA ARG A 266 29.64 7.83 12.00
C ARG A 266 28.31 7.06 12.08
N ILE A 267 28.41 5.72 12.15
CA ILE A 267 27.30 4.77 12.19
C ILE A 267 27.46 3.88 13.41
N LYS A 268 26.37 3.64 14.15
CA LYS A 268 26.34 2.73 15.29
C LYS A 268 25.68 1.41 14.89
N LEU A 269 26.46 0.32 14.89
CA LEU A 269 25.98 -1.02 14.54
C LEU A 269 25.72 -1.82 15.81
N GLY A 270 24.49 -1.79 16.32
CA GLY A 270 24.07 -2.51 17.52
C GLY A 270 23.48 -3.88 17.27
N THR A 271 23.20 -4.22 16.00
CA THR A 271 22.61 -5.49 15.56
C THR A 271 23.59 -6.25 14.67
N GLY A 272 23.33 -7.56 14.47
CA GLY A 272 24.18 -8.45 13.65
C GLY A 272 25.35 -9.09 14.39
N LEU A 273 25.74 -8.59 15.55
CA LEU A 273 26.80 -9.16 16.37
C LEU A 273 26.29 -10.35 17.17
N SER A 274 26.97 -11.49 17.09
CA SER A 274 26.79 -12.63 18.00
C SER A 274 27.32 -12.30 19.40
N ASP A 275 26.93 -13.08 20.40
CA ASP A 275 27.43 -12.87 21.77
C ASP A 275 28.95 -13.07 21.87
N ALA A 276 29.55 -13.97 21.06
CA ALA A 276 30.99 -14.12 20.94
C ALA A 276 31.65 -12.86 20.39
N GLN A 277 31.11 -12.29 19.32
CA GLN A 277 31.59 -11.04 18.73
C GLN A 277 31.36 -9.81 19.63
N ARG A 278 30.44 -9.88 20.54
CA ARG A 278 30.25 -8.80 21.55
C ARG A 278 31.35 -8.89 22.66
N LYS A 279 31.80 -10.11 22.98
CA LYS A 279 32.92 -10.31 23.92
C LYS A 279 34.28 -10.00 23.28
N HIS A 280 34.43 -10.36 22.00
CA HIS A 280 35.64 -10.17 21.22
C HIS A 280 35.27 -9.45 19.90
N PRO A 281 35.03 -8.12 19.95
CA PRO A 281 34.59 -7.39 18.78
C PRO A 281 35.69 -7.24 17.73
N PRO A 282 35.33 -7.00 16.45
CA PRO A 282 36.31 -6.65 15.43
C PRO A 282 37.23 -5.52 15.89
N ALA A 283 38.52 -5.62 15.62
CA ALA A 283 39.50 -4.65 16.11
C ALA A 283 39.25 -3.22 15.61
N ILE A 284 39.60 -2.24 16.40
CA ILE A 284 39.60 -0.83 15.94
C ILE A 284 40.61 -0.74 14.78
N GLY A 285 40.18 -0.05 13.69
CA GLY A 285 40.94 0.05 12.45
C GLY A 285 40.62 -1.06 11.43
N SER A 286 39.93 -2.15 11.83
CA SER A 286 39.49 -3.14 10.85
C SER A 286 38.34 -2.65 10.02
N THR A 287 38.28 -3.02 8.75
CA THR A 287 37.14 -2.82 7.88
C THR A 287 36.12 -3.93 8.14
N ILE A 288 34.84 -3.54 8.17
CA ILE A 288 33.71 -4.47 8.29
C ILE A 288 32.71 -4.22 7.17
N THR A 289 31.97 -5.25 6.78
CA THR A 289 30.78 -5.12 5.95
C THR A 289 29.56 -5.06 6.86
N TYR A 290 28.67 -4.13 6.60
CA TYR A 290 27.36 -4.05 7.25
C TYR A 290 26.28 -3.99 6.18
N ASN A 291 25.10 -4.56 6.47
CA ASN A 291 23.94 -4.41 5.62
C ASN A 291 22.99 -3.34 6.17
N TYR A 292 22.22 -2.74 5.27
CA TYR A 292 21.19 -1.77 5.61
C TYR A 292 20.03 -1.88 4.61
N ARG A 293 18.89 -1.27 4.92
CA ARG A 293 17.68 -1.41 4.08
C ARG A 293 17.37 -0.19 3.25
N ASP A 294 17.88 0.98 3.64
CA ASP A 294 17.49 2.25 3.06
C ASP A 294 18.42 3.35 3.58
N LEU A 295 18.39 4.52 2.96
CA LEU A 295 19.06 5.71 3.46
C LEU A 295 18.04 6.72 3.99
N THR A 296 18.45 7.51 4.98
CA THR A 296 17.70 8.71 5.36
C THR A 296 17.88 9.78 4.28
N PRO A 297 17.05 10.85 4.27
CA PRO A 297 17.28 12.00 3.38
C PRO A 297 18.69 12.63 3.52
N SER A 298 19.36 12.45 4.69
CA SER A 298 20.73 12.88 4.94
C SER A 298 21.79 11.83 4.60
N GLY A 299 21.43 10.77 3.86
CA GLY A 299 22.34 9.70 3.43
C GLY A 299 22.71 8.68 4.49
N LYS A 300 22.13 8.73 5.72
CA LYS A 300 22.48 7.76 6.77
C LYS A 300 21.77 6.42 6.57
N PRO A 301 22.50 5.28 6.71
CA PRO A 301 21.90 3.95 6.62
C PRO A 301 20.82 3.71 7.68
N ARG A 302 19.67 3.22 7.25
CA ARG A 302 18.56 2.81 8.12
C ARG A 302 18.65 1.32 8.42
N PHE A 303 18.43 0.96 9.69
CA PHE A 303 18.47 -0.44 10.14
C PHE A 303 19.79 -1.14 9.85
N ALA A 304 20.89 -0.39 9.93
CA ALA A 304 22.23 -0.92 9.71
C ALA A 304 22.57 -2.05 10.71
N SER A 305 23.16 -3.13 10.20
CA SER A 305 23.45 -4.34 10.94
C SER A 305 24.82 -4.88 10.52
N PHE A 306 25.69 -5.21 11.47
CA PHE A 306 26.95 -5.86 11.20
C PHE A 306 26.71 -7.18 10.44
N LEU A 307 27.50 -7.45 9.41
CA LEU A 307 27.45 -8.66 8.62
C LEU A 307 28.69 -9.53 8.86
N ARG A 308 29.89 -8.98 8.64
CA ARG A 308 31.16 -9.69 8.78
C ARG A 308 32.33 -8.70 8.86
N VAL A 309 33.50 -9.20 9.28
CA VAL A 309 34.77 -8.52 9.02
C VAL A 309 35.04 -8.61 7.52
N PHE A 310 35.54 -7.54 6.94
CA PHE A 310 35.93 -7.51 5.53
C PHE A 310 37.34 -8.03 5.38
N ASP A 311 37.50 -9.16 4.68
CA ASP A 311 38.77 -9.83 4.54
C ASP A 311 39.56 -9.46 3.25
N GLY A 312 39.09 -8.40 2.53
CA GLY A 312 39.61 -8.03 1.23
C GLY A 312 38.86 -8.73 0.07
N PHE A 313 39.22 -8.38 -1.14
CA PHE A 313 38.77 -9.13 -2.32
C PHE A 313 39.66 -10.36 -2.47
N ASP A 314 39.08 -11.56 -2.52
CA ASP A 314 39.70 -12.74 -3.05
C ASP A 314 39.87 -12.65 -4.57
#